data_f77e9005810286eed4f701029787b104
#
_entry.id   f77e9005810286eed4f701029787b104
#
_cell.length_a   1.000
_cell.length_b   1.000
_cell.length_c   1.000
_cell.angle_alpha   90.00
_cell.angle_beta   90.00
_cell.angle_gamma   90.00
#
_symmetry.space_group_name_H-M   'P 1'
#
loop_
_entity.id
_entity.type
_entity.pdbx_description
1 polymer ?
#
loop_
_entity_poly.entity_id
_entity_poly.type
_entity_poly.pdbx_seq_one_letter_code
_entity_poly.pdbx_strand_id
1 'polypeptide(L)'
;HARPLSVPPDGSIDSPPDTTSRSANDFKPGGTLTRHVRIENSFIPVRGVGEKTERRLWREGATHWDSFDPSMVSGTLADRIGRFIEDARPRLVDGDARFFADRFPGGEQWRLYENFRDEAAFFDIETTGLSQERDDVTTVSVHRGGETTTLVRGEDLTRDRLRETLDAPLLVTYNGARFDVPFLERSFD
;
A
#
# COMPACT_ATOMS: atom_id res chain seq x y z
N HIS A 1 -16.21 16.38 -38.75
CA HIS A 1 -14.91 16.32 -39.45
C HIS A 1 -13.78 16.27 -38.44
N ALA A 2 -13.37 15.06 -38.04
CA ALA A 2 -12.17 14.83 -37.25
C ALA A 2 -11.03 14.52 -38.23
N ARG A 3 -9.91 15.20 -38.06
CA ARG A 3 -8.66 14.95 -38.80
C ARG A 3 -7.93 13.75 -38.19
N PRO A 4 -7.37 12.84 -38.97
CA PRO A 4 -6.53 11.79 -38.45
C PRO A 4 -5.13 12.32 -38.10
N LEU A 5 -4.59 11.89 -36.96
CA LEU A 5 -3.20 12.09 -36.55
C LEU A 5 -2.29 11.12 -37.33
N SER A 6 -1.33 11.66 -38.03
CA SER A 6 -0.30 10.92 -38.76
C SER A 6 0.80 10.43 -37.79
N VAL A 7 1.09 9.13 -37.84
CA VAL A 7 2.20 8.47 -37.14
C VAL A 7 3.46 8.56 -38.03
N PRO A 8 4.64 8.99 -37.52
CA PRO A 8 5.87 8.93 -38.29
C PRO A 8 6.41 7.50 -38.35
N PRO A 9 7.06 7.11 -39.47
CA PRO A 9 7.72 5.83 -39.60
C PRO A 9 9.18 5.93 -39.11
N ASP A 10 9.45 5.47 -37.90
CA ASP A 10 10.80 5.05 -37.54
C ASP A 10 10.73 3.94 -36.50
N GLY A 11 11.05 2.73 -36.96
CA GLY A 11 11.07 1.54 -36.18
C GLY A 11 12.42 1.37 -35.50
N SER A 12 12.56 1.82 -34.28
CA SER A 12 13.59 1.35 -33.36
C SER A 12 12.94 0.83 -32.10
N ILE A 13 12.90 -0.48 -31.99
CA ILE A 13 12.54 -1.21 -30.77
C ILE A 13 13.74 -1.10 -29.82
N ASP A 14 13.68 -0.13 -28.89
CA ASP A 14 14.61 -0.09 -27.78
C ASP A 14 14.32 -1.24 -26.81
N SER A 15 15.35 -2.06 -26.59
CA SER A 15 15.38 -3.16 -25.65
C SER A 15 15.07 -2.67 -24.21
N PRO A 16 14.40 -3.46 -23.37
CA PRO A 16 14.14 -3.07 -22.00
C PRO A 16 15.45 -2.93 -21.22
N PRO A 17 15.56 -1.95 -20.32
CA PRO A 17 16.77 -1.76 -19.53
C PRO A 17 16.99 -2.92 -18.57
N ASP A 18 18.22 -3.39 -18.58
CA ASP A 18 18.81 -4.44 -17.78
C ASP A 18 18.52 -4.25 -16.28
N THR A 19 17.87 -5.24 -15.65
CA THR A 19 17.57 -5.29 -14.22
C THR A 19 18.78 -5.77 -13.44
N THR A 20 19.87 -5.02 -13.45
CA THR A 20 20.98 -5.23 -12.52
C THR A 20 20.77 -4.42 -11.24
N SER A 21 20.56 -5.16 -10.16
CA SER A 21 20.64 -4.81 -8.73
C SER A 21 21.03 -3.34 -8.43
N ARG A 22 20.05 -2.49 -8.16
CA ARG A 22 20.31 -1.22 -7.48
C ARG A 22 20.42 -1.49 -5.98
N SER A 23 21.63 -1.32 -5.49
CA SER A 23 21.98 -1.30 -4.07
C SER A 23 21.07 -0.35 -3.28
N ALA A 24 20.63 -0.79 -2.10
CA ALA A 24 19.66 -0.12 -1.20
C ALA A 24 20.17 1.20 -0.56
N ASN A 25 21.19 1.87 -1.10
CA ASN A 25 21.91 2.95 -0.41
C ASN A 25 21.89 4.34 -1.10
N ASP A 26 20.94 4.65 -1.99
CA ASP A 26 20.86 6.01 -2.56
C ASP A 26 19.76 6.87 -1.91
N PHE A 27 19.78 6.99 -0.58
CA PHE A 27 18.98 7.98 0.12
C PHE A 27 19.71 9.33 0.18
N LYS A 28 19.39 10.25 -0.73
CA LYS A 28 19.82 11.67 -0.65
C LYS A 28 18.84 12.47 0.20
N PRO A 29 19.25 13.04 1.34
CA PRO A 29 18.40 13.93 2.13
C PRO A 29 18.24 15.28 1.40
N GLY A 30 17.09 15.52 0.76
CA GLY A 30 16.78 16.79 0.08
C GLY A 30 15.75 16.71 -1.05
N GLY A 31 15.34 15.54 -1.49
CA GLY A 31 14.26 15.35 -2.46
C GLY A 31 12.92 15.08 -1.76
N THR A 32 11.82 15.46 -2.40
CA THR A 32 10.45 15.20 -1.96
C THR A 32 10.31 13.73 -1.51
N LEU A 33 10.14 13.53 -0.19
CA LEU A 33 10.20 12.25 0.55
C LEU A 33 9.02 11.29 0.26
N THR A 34 8.36 11.40 -0.89
CA THR A 34 7.10 10.71 -1.14
C THR A 34 7.20 9.48 -2.03
N ARG A 35 8.37 9.00 -2.42
CA ARG A 35 8.37 8.01 -3.50
C ARG A 35 8.63 6.55 -3.14
N HIS A 36 9.28 6.20 -2.07
CA HIS A 36 9.57 4.78 -1.77
C HIS A 36 9.86 4.57 -0.28
N VAL A 37 8.95 5.00 0.59
CA VAL A 37 9.10 4.70 2.02
C VAL A 37 8.56 3.30 2.26
N ARG A 38 9.45 2.39 2.60
CA ARG A 38 9.12 1.03 3.04
C ARG A 38 8.82 1.03 4.54
N ILE A 39 8.18 -0.02 5.01
CA ILE A 39 7.86 -0.22 6.44
C ILE A 39 9.13 -0.10 7.29
N GLU A 40 10.25 -0.68 6.85
CA GLU A 40 11.53 -0.70 7.55
C GLU A 40 12.18 0.69 7.68
N ASN A 41 11.72 1.66 6.90
CA ASN A 41 12.17 3.05 7.01
C ASN A 41 11.33 3.86 8.00
N SER A 42 10.26 3.29 8.55
CA SER A 42 9.31 3.99 9.40
C SER A 42 9.39 3.59 10.87
N PHE A 43 9.26 4.60 11.73
CA PHE A 43 9.14 4.46 13.17
C PHE A 43 7.76 4.92 13.69
N ILE A 44 6.88 5.39 12.81
CA ILE A 44 5.51 5.86 13.12
C ILE A 44 4.67 4.85 13.89
N PRO A 45 4.74 3.52 13.64
CA PRO A 45 3.98 2.54 14.41
C PRO A 45 4.27 2.54 15.92
N VAL A 46 5.38 3.14 16.33
CA VAL A 46 5.80 3.15 17.73
C VAL A 46 5.11 4.28 18.50
N ARG A 47 4.39 3.92 19.55
CA ARG A 47 3.73 4.91 20.43
C ARG A 47 4.74 5.92 20.97
N GLY A 48 4.51 7.19 20.63
CA GLY A 48 5.39 8.31 21.00
C GLY A 48 6.30 8.78 19.87
N VAL A 49 6.27 8.09 18.72
CA VAL A 49 6.87 8.56 17.48
C VAL A 49 5.77 9.11 16.58
N GLY A 50 5.84 10.38 16.26
CA GLY A 50 5.06 11.02 15.21
C GLY A 50 5.99 11.50 14.10
N GLU A 51 5.44 12.05 13.02
CA GLU A 51 6.21 12.55 11.86
C GLU A 51 7.42 13.43 12.24
N LYS A 52 7.25 14.32 13.22
CA LYS A 52 8.32 15.22 13.66
C LYS A 52 9.51 14.45 14.24
N THR A 53 9.23 13.42 15.04
CA THR A 53 10.26 12.57 15.64
C THR A 53 10.92 11.71 14.58
N GLU A 54 10.13 11.08 13.70
CA GLU A 54 10.64 10.27 12.60
C GLU A 54 11.54 11.08 11.65
N ARG A 55 11.11 12.28 11.23
CA ARG A 55 11.93 13.16 10.39
C ARG A 55 13.24 13.59 11.07
N ARG A 56 13.24 13.71 12.40
CA ARG A 56 14.47 13.96 13.16
C ARG A 56 15.39 12.76 13.12
N LEU A 57 14.88 11.55 13.38
CA LEU A 57 15.64 10.31 13.30
C LEU A 57 16.29 10.13 11.91
N TRP A 58 15.54 10.37 10.85
CA TRP A 58 16.07 10.29 9.49
C TRP A 58 17.21 11.29 9.23
N ARG A 59 17.08 12.54 9.71
CA ARG A 59 18.14 13.54 9.58
C ARG A 59 19.40 13.19 10.39
N GLU A 60 19.23 12.45 11.47
CA GLU A 60 20.33 11.95 12.31
C GLU A 60 20.91 10.64 11.80
N GLY A 61 20.40 10.09 10.69
CA GLY A 61 20.93 8.90 10.01
C GLY A 61 20.15 7.61 10.24
N ALA A 62 19.15 7.58 11.14
CA ALA A 62 18.27 6.43 11.32
C ALA A 62 17.19 6.39 10.23
N THR A 63 17.57 6.05 8.99
CA THR A 63 16.68 5.96 7.83
C THR A 63 16.10 4.56 7.61
N HIS A 64 16.57 3.59 8.39
CA HIS A 64 16.16 2.18 8.37
C HIS A 64 16.27 1.61 9.78
N TRP A 65 15.50 0.58 10.10
CA TRP A 65 15.57 -0.07 11.43
C TRP A 65 16.98 -0.51 11.82
N ASP A 66 17.81 -0.95 10.85
CA ASP A 66 19.18 -1.36 11.11
C ASP A 66 20.12 -0.22 11.50
N SER A 67 19.77 1.01 11.12
CA SER A 67 20.55 2.21 11.43
C SER A 67 20.06 2.94 12.68
N PHE A 68 19.09 2.38 13.40
CA PHE A 68 18.59 2.99 14.63
C PHE A 68 19.58 2.81 15.77
N ASP A 69 20.02 3.91 16.38
CA ASP A 69 20.81 3.94 17.60
C ASP A 69 19.93 4.40 18.78
N PRO A 70 19.80 3.59 19.85
CA PRO A 70 19.04 3.94 21.04
C PRO A 70 19.38 5.29 21.67
N SER A 71 20.62 5.77 21.49
CA SER A 71 21.07 7.07 22.02
C SER A 71 20.40 8.29 21.37
N MET A 72 19.77 8.12 20.18
CA MET A 72 19.08 9.17 19.44
C MET A 72 17.79 9.66 20.11
N VAL A 73 17.25 8.89 21.05
CA VAL A 73 16.00 9.18 21.75
C VAL A 73 16.11 8.94 23.26
N SER A 74 15.05 9.29 24.03
CA SER A 74 15.02 8.95 25.45
C SER A 74 14.97 7.43 25.68
N GLY A 75 15.55 6.92 26.78
CA GLY A 75 15.63 5.49 27.06
C GLY A 75 14.28 4.75 26.93
N THR A 76 13.22 5.30 27.51
CA THR A 76 11.86 4.71 27.37
C THR A 76 11.38 4.62 25.91
N LEU A 77 11.73 5.59 25.09
CA LEU A 77 11.36 5.57 23.68
C LEU A 77 12.27 4.62 22.90
N ALA A 78 13.56 4.57 23.24
CA ALA A 78 14.50 3.62 22.68
C ALA A 78 14.05 2.17 22.90
N ASP A 79 13.63 1.83 24.13
CA ASP A 79 13.10 0.50 24.47
C ASP A 79 11.84 0.14 23.68
N ARG A 80 10.96 1.13 23.41
CA ARG A 80 9.76 0.89 22.59
C ARG A 80 10.10 0.65 21.13
N ILE A 81 11.02 1.44 20.58
CA ILE A 81 11.46 1.29 19.20
C ILE A 81 12.16 -0.06 19.03
N GLY A 82 13.07 -0.42 19.93
CA GLY A 82 13.77 -1.71 19.89
C GLY A 82 12.81 -2.90 19.89
N ARG A 83 11.87 -2.93 20.84
CA ARG A 83 10.84 -3.99 20.90
C ARG A 83 9.98 -4.05 19.66
N PHE A 84 9.55 -2.90 19.15
CA PHE A 84 8.78 -2.87 17.91
C PHE A 84 9.59 -3.47 16.74
N ILE A 85 10.86 -3.11 16.58
CA ILE A 85 11.72 -3.64 15.52
C ILE A 85 11.89 -5.17 15.65
N GLU A 86 12.10 -5.66 16.86
CA GLU A 86 12.22 -7.10 17.14
C GLU A 86 10.95 -7.86 16.76
N ASP A 87 9.77 -7.34 17.12
CA ASP A 87 8.48 -7.93 16.79
C ASP A 87 8.15 -7.82 15.29
N ALA A 88 8.50 -6.69 14.66
CA ALA A 88 8.12 -6.37 13.29
C ALA A 88 8.93 -7.12 12.24
N ARG A 89 10.21 -7.41 12.49
CA ARG A 89 11.07 -8.10 11.51
C ARG A 89 10.52 -9.46 11.06
N PRO A 90 10.19 -10.42 11.95
CA PRO A 90 9.63 -11.70 11.54
C PRO A 90 8.29 -11.52 10.83
N ARG A 91 7.43 -10.58 11.29
CA ARG A 91 6.15 -10.29 10.65
C ARG A 91 6.29 -9.79 9.22
N LEU A 92 7.32 -8.98 8.97
CA LEU A 92 7.60 -8.49 7.62
C LEU A 92 8.08 -9.62 6.70
N VAL A 93 8.92 -10.52 7.20
CA VAL A 93 9.38 -11.71 6.46
C VAL A 93 8.21 -12.65 6.15
N ASP A 94 7.28 -12.81 7.10
CA ASP A 94 6.10 -13.66 6.97
C ASP A 94 4.99 -13.01 6.09
N GLY A 95 5.17 -11.76 5.62
CA GLY A 95 4.16 -11.06 4.81
C GLY A 95 2.92 -10.63 5.59
N ASP A 96 3.00 -10.50 6.94
CA ASP A 96 1.87 -10.14 7.81
C ASP A 96 1.52 -8.64 7.68
N ALA A 97 0.89 -8.28 6.56
CA ALA A 97 0.44 -6.92 6.29
C ALA A 97 -0.51 -6.40 7.37
N ARG A 98 -1.35 -7.28 7.95
CA ARG A 98 -2.32 -6.93 8.98
C ARG A 98 -1.65 -6.42 10.25
N PHE A 99 -0.56 -7.06 10.69
CA PHE A 99 0.22 -6.59 11.83
C PHE A 99 0.63 -5.11 11.68
N PHE A 100 1.00 -4.71 10.47
CA PHE A 100 1.39 -3.33 10.17
C PHE A 100 0.18 -2.41 10.01
N ALA A 101 -0.86 -2.84 9.30
CA ALA A 101 -2.09 -2.06 9.13
C ALA A 101 -2.72 -1.66 10.48
N ASP A 102 -2.73 -2.56 11.46
CA ASP A 102 -3.25 -2.32 12.81
C ASP A 102 -2.38 -1.33 13.63
N ARG A 103 -1.14 -1.11 13.23
CA ARG A 103 -0.18 -0.25 13.96
C ARG A 103 0.09 1.09 13.31
N PHE A 104 -0.02 1.19 11.99
CA PHE A 104 0.07 2.47 11.32
C PHE A 104 -1.23 3.26 11.51
N PRO A 105 -1.15 4.56 11.84
CA PRO A 105 -2.33 5.43 11.74
C PRO A 105 -2.93 5.37 10.34
N GLY A 106 -4.25 5.50 10.22
CA GLY A 106 -4.94 5.37 8.92
C GLY A 106 -4.36 6.26 7.81
N GLY A 107 -3.93 7.48 8.13
CA GLY A 107 -3.27 8.38 7.18
C GLY A 107 -1.87 7.96 6.74
N GLU A 108 -1.28 6.95 7.40
CA GLU A 108 0.08 6.47 7.13
C GLU A 108 0.10 5.03 6.55
N GLN A 109 -1.05 4.40 6.38
CA GLN A 109 -1.14 3.02 5.85
C GLN A 109 -0.65 2.90 4.39
N TRP A 110 -0.57 4.00 3.65
CA TRP A 110 0.03 4.04 2.32
C TRP A 110 1.49 3.54 2.30
N ARG A 111 2.19 3.54 3.44
CA ARG A 111 3.57 3.05 3.60
C ARG A 111 3.70 1.54 3.44
N LEU A 112 2.60 0.80 3.55
CA LEU A 112 2.58 -0.65 3.33
C LEU A 112 2.79 -0.99 1.85
N TYR A 113 2.43 -0.06 0.95
CA TYR A 113 2.38 -0.33 -0.48
C TYR A 113 3.70 -0.86 -1.05
N GLU A 114 4.84 -0.24 -0.74
CA GLU A 114 6.14 -0.65 -1.29
C GLU A 114 6.58 -2.07 -0.86
N ASN A 115 6.10 -2.56 0.28
CA ASN A 115 6.40 -3.91 0.75
C ASN A 115 5.46 -4.98 0.18
N PHE A 116 4.21 -4.62 -0.10
CA PHE A 116 3.17 -5.57 -0.50
C PHE A 116 2.63 -5.34 -1.92
N ARG A 117 3.20 -4.43 -2.71
CA ARG A 117 2.68 -4.01 -4.01
C ARG A 117 2.56 -5.15 -5.03
N ASP A 118 3.48 -6.12 -4.99
CA ASP A 118 3.50 -7.22 -5.94
C ASP A 118 2.37 -8.23 -5.69
N GLU A 119 1.80 -8.22 -4.48
CA GLU A 119 0.66 -9.02 -4.05
C GLU A 119 -0.61 -8.20 -3.82
N ALA A 120 -0.54 -6.88 -4.01
CA ALA A 120 -1.68 -5.99 -3.81
C ALA A 120 -2.80 -6.25 -4.81
N ALA A 121 -4.04 -6.21 -4.33
CA ALA A 121 -5.21 -6.19 -5.18
C ALA A 121 -5.79 -4.77 -5.23
N PHE A 122 -5.93 -4.25 -6.45
CA PHE A 122 -6.60 -2.98 -6.71
C PHE A 122 -8.06 -3.29 -7.05
N PHE A 123 -8.99 -2.65 -6.38
CA PHE A 123 -10.39 -2.89 -6.68
C PHE A 123 -11.20 -1.60 -6.78
N ASP A 124 -12.28 -1.69 -7.53
CA ASP A 124 -13.27 -0.64 -7.72
C ASP A 124 -14.65 -1.26 -7.82
N ILE A 125 -15.70 -0.51 -7.45
CA ILE A 125 -17.09 -0.98 -7.51
C ILE A 125 -17.96 -0.05 -8.36
N GLU A 126 -18.96 -0.65 -9.02
CA GLU A 126 -20.06 0.06 -9.61
C GLU A 126 -21.35 -0.19 -8.82
N THR A 127 -22.17 0.84 -8.68
CA THR A 127 -23.41 0.80 -7.89
C THR A 127 -24.59 1.37 -8.65
N THR A 128 -25.81 1.06 -8.23
CA THR A 128 -27.02 1.65 -8.80
C THR A 128 -27.21 3.13 -8.45
N GLY A 129 -26.47 3.63 -7.45
CA GLY A 129 -26.48 5.00 -6.98
C GLY A 129 -25.51 5.22 -5.83
N LEU A 130 -25.60 6.34 -5.13
CA LEU A 130 -24.60 6.76 -4.14
C LEU A 130 -24.99 6.47 -2.68
N SER A 131 -26.19 5.96 -2.43
CA SER A 131 -26.69 5.70 -1.09
C SER A 131 -26.40 4.27 -0.67
N GLN A 132 -25.47 4.08 0.24
CA GLN A 132 -25.16 2.76 0.81
C GLN A 132 -26.38 2.04 1.41
N GLU A 133 -27.42 2.77 1.79
CA GLU A 133 -28.63 2.22 2.40
C GLU A 133 -29.68 1.76 1.39
N ARG A 134 -29.69 2.31 0.17
CA ARG A 134 -30.76 2.12 -0.81
C ARG A 134 -30.27 1.55 -2.13
N ASP A 135 -28.99 1.72 -2.41
CA ASP A 135 -28.41 1.34 -3.69
C ASP A 135 -27.60 0.06 -3.54
N ASP A 136 -27.46 -0.66 -4.62
CA ASP A 136 -26.82 -1.96 -4.68
C ASP A 136 -25.50 -1.89 -5.42
N VAL A 137 -24.54 -2.72 -5.01
CA VAL A 137 -23.33 -3.00 -5.79
C VAL A 137 -23.75 -3.82 -7.01
N THR A 138 -23.40 -3.37 -8.20
CA THR A 138 -23.69 -4.05 -9.47
C THR A 138 -22.49 -4.82 -10.00
N THR A 139 -21.30 -4.25 -9.83
CA THR A 139 -20.06 -4.82 -10.36
C THR A 139 -18.91 -4.57 -9.37
N VAL A 140 -18.02 -5.53 -9.26
CA VAL A 140 -16.74 -5.38 -8.57
C VAL A 140 -15.64 -5.82 -9.52
N SER A 141 -14.71 -4.90 -9.82
CA SER A 141 -13.53 -5.18 -10.63
C SER A 141 -12.29 -5.24 -9.74
N VAL A 142 -11.50 -6.30 -9.85
CA VAL A 142 -10.28 -6.52 -9.07
C VAL A 142 -9.12 -6.78 -10.02
N HIS A 143 -8.07 -5.96 -9.92
CA HIS A 143 -6.83 -6.13 -10.65
C HIS A 143 -5.72 -6.62 -9.72
N ARG A 144 -5.13 -7.76 -10.00
CA ARG A 144 -4.04 -8.38 -9.23
C ARG A 144 -3.12 -9.18 -10.14
N GLY A 145 -1.81 -9.11 -9.97
CA GLY A 145 -0.85 -9.91 -10.71
C GLY A 145 -0.88 -9.72 -12.23
N GLY A 146 -1.33 -8.56 -12.71
CA GLY A 146 -1.47 -8.28 -14.14
C GLY A 146 -2.79 -8.74 -14.77
N GLU A 147 -3.67 -9.37 -13.99
CA GLU A 147 -4.99 -9.84 -14.44
C GLU A 147 -6.12 -9.03 -13.80
N THR A 148 -7.23 -8.91 -14.52
CA THR A 148 -8.45 -8.26 -14.00
C THR A 148 -9.59 -9.26 -13.99
N THR A 149 -10.18 -9.44 -12.81
CA THR A 149 -11.42 -10.19 -12.61
C THR A 149 -12.55 -9.21 -12.36
N THR A 150 -13.64 -9.35 -13.08
CA THR A 150 -14.86 -8.55 -12.88
C THR A 150 -16.01 -9.47 -12.48
N LEU A 151 -16.58 -9.20 -11.31
CA LEU A 151 -17.73 -9.93 -10.77
C LEU A 151 -19.00 -9.10 -10.99
N VAL A 152 -20.08 -9.70 -11.48
CA VAL A 152 -21.33 -9.02 -11.87
C VAL A 152 -22.51 -9.54 -11.05
N ARG A 153 -23.33 -8.63 -10.51
CA ARG A 153 -24.55 -8.98 -9.76
C ARG A 153 -25.53 -9.76 -10.65
N GLY A 154 -26.05 -10.84 -10.08
CA GLY A 154 -26.95 -11.74 -10.80
C GLY A 154 -26.24 -12.80 -11.65
N GLU A 155 -24.93 -12.75 -11.77
CA GLU A 155 -24.10 -13.74 -12.43
C GLU A 155 -23.18 -14.45 -11.40
N ASP A 156 -22.02 -13.86 -11.10
CA ASP A 156 -20.97 -14.46 -10.28
C ASP A 156 -20.56 -13.62 -9.07
N LEU A 157 -21.12 -12.42 -8.87
CA LEU A 157 -20.87 -11.59 -7.70
C LEU A 157 -21.60 -12.18 -6.49
N THR A 158 -20.93 -13.13 -5.85
CA THR A 158 -21.36 -13.77 -4.60
C THR A 158 -20.37 -13.46 -3.48
N ARG A 159 -20.79 -13.63 -2.21
CA ARG A 159 -19.93 -13.44 -1.05
C ARG A 159 -18.64 -14.26 -1.13
N ASP A 160 -18.73 -15.51 -1.51
CA ASP A 160 -17.59 -16.43 -1.55
C ASP A 160 -16.62 -16.04 -2.68
N ARG A 161 -17.14 -15.72 -3.87
CA ARG A 161 -16.30 -15.27 -4.98
C ARG A 161 -15.63 -13.93 -4.68
N LEU A 162 -16.35 -13.01 -4.05
CA LEU A 162 -15.79 -11.73 -3.62
C LEU A 162 -14.65 -11.92 -2.62
N ARG A 163 -14.84 -12.77 -1.61
CA ARG A 163 -13.78 -13.08 -0.64
C ARG A 163 -12.55 -13.69 -1.29
N GLU A 164 -12.75 -14.68 -2.17
CA GLU A 164 -11.67 -15.32 -2.90
C GLU A 164 -10.89 -14.31 -3.76
N THR A 165 -11.61 -13.42 -4.45
CA THR A 165 -11.01 -12.44 -5.37
C THR A 165 -10.28 -11.32 -4.62
N LEU A 166 -10.77 -10.91 -3.44
CA LEU A 166 -10.17 -9.89 -2.57
C LEU A 166 -9.16 -10.47 -1.56
N ASP A 167 -8.87 -11.77 -1.58
CA ASP A 167 -7.89 -12.40 -0.66
C ASP A 167 -6.46 -11.98 -1.04
N ALA A 168 -6.06 -10.82 -0.56
CA ALA A 168 -4.75 -10.23 -0.78
C ALA A 168 -4.22 -9.57 0.49
N PRO A 169 -2.89 -9.52 0.71
CA PRO A 169 -2.30 -8.90 1.88
C PRO A 169 -2.55 -7.38 1.95
N LEU A 170 -2.77 -6.74 0.79
CA LEU A 170 -3.07 -5.33 0.69
C LEU A 170 -4.17 -5.09 -0.34
N LEU A 171 -5.22 -4.40 0.08
CA LEU A 171 -6.28 -3.91 -0.79
C LEU A 171 -6.08 -2.42 -1.05
N VAL A 172 -6.15 -2.04 -2.32
CA VAL A 172 -6.00 -0.65 -2.78
C VAL A 172 -7.26 -0.25 -3.56
N THR A 173 -7.86 0.86 -3.17
CA THR A 173 -9.03 1.43 -3.84
C THR A 173 -9.02 2.94 -3.75
N TYR A 174 -9.72 3.61 -4.66
CA TYR A 174 -9.91 5.05 -4.60
C TYR A 174 -11.09 5.38 -3.67
N ASN A 175 -10.84 6.14 -2.60
CA ASN A 175 -11.85 6.52 -1.59
C ASN A 175 -12.54 5.33 -0.86
N GLY A 176 -11.95 4.14 -0.88
CA GLY A 176 -12.57 2.89 -0.42
C GLY A 176 -13.09 2.90 1.00
N ALA A 177 -12.36 3.52 1.94
CA ALA A 177 -12.78 3.59 3.34
C ALA A 177 -14.10 4.33 3.56
N ARG A 178 -14.52 5.20 2.62
CA ARG A 178 -15.75 5.99 2.73
C ARG A 178 -16.86 5.54 1.80
N PHE A 179 -16.53 4.81 0.74
CA PHE A 179 -17.48 4.41 -0.28
C PHE A 179 -17.46 2.90 -0.52
N ASP A 180 -16.42 2.35 -1.13
CA ASP A 180 -16.42 0.96 -1.60
C ASP A 180 -16.57 -0.06 -0.47
N VAL A 181 -15.76 0.08 0.59
CA VAL A 181 -15.76 -0.87 1.71
C VAL A 181 -17.13 -0.90 2.42
N PRO A 182 -17.75 0.23 2.82
CA PRO A 182 -19.08 0.22 3.41
C PRO A 182 -20.18 -0.34 2.49
N PHE A 183 -20.10 -0.12 1.18
CA PHE A 183 -21.03 -0.73 0.22
C PHE A 183 -20.89 -2.26 0.19
N LEU A 184 -19.64 -2.75 0.14
CA LEU A 184 -19.37 -4.18 0.12
C LEU A 184 -19.77 -4.86 1.43
N GLU A 185 -19.40 -4.29 2.58
CA GLU A 185 -19.79 -4.80 3.90
C GLU A 185 -21.30 -4.95 3.99
N ARG A 186 -22.06 -3.89 3.66
CA ARG A 186 -23.50 -3.97 3.71
C ARG A 186 -24.12 -4.95 2.73
N SER A 187 -23.56 -5.07 1.53
CA SER A 187 -24.14 -5.92 0.46
C SER A 187 -23.88 -7.40 0.69
N PHE A 188 -22.83 -7.75 1.47
CA PHE A 188 -22.32 -9.13 1.57
C PHE A 188 -22.10 -9.59 3.03
N ASP A 189 -22.39 -8.80 4.07
CA ASP A 189 -22.48 -9.22 5.47
C ASP A 189 -23.88 -9.73 5.81
#